data_7242fc6e0eb2b66644dc706bd2db08af
#
_entry.id   7242fc6e0eb2b66644dc706bd2db08af
#
_cell.length_a   1.000
_cell.length_b   1.000
_cell.length_c   1.000
_cell.angle_alpha   90.00
_cell.angle_beta   90.00
_cell.angle_gamma   90.00
#
_symmetry.space_group_name_H-M   'P 1'
#
loop_
_entity.id
_entity.type
_entity.pdbx_description
1 polymer ?
#
loop_
_entity_poly.entity_id
_entity_poly.type
_entity_poly.pdbx_seq_one_letter_code
_entity_poly.pdbx_strand_id
1 'polypeptide(L)'
;MSPPPGSRGDAPSGAGGPPDPAAAPRGAPDPAAAARGAGDIPGIPATLAGEMAELMRGWAWAETPVGPPERWPEMLRSSLSICLGTRFPIAIYWGPSLALFYNDAWRPILGTKHPWGLGRGAREVWPEIWNAIGPLFAQVVSTGVGTYSEDQLLPMHRHGFTEECYF
;
A
#
# COMPACT_ATOMS: atom_id res chain seq x y z
N MET A 1 -52.01 32.70 -35.54
CA MET A 1 -51.94 32.01 -34.22
C MET A 1 -50.61 31.33 -34.14
N SER A 2 -49.63 32.05 -33.61
CA SER A 2 -48.21 31.54 -33.53
C SER A 2 -47.99 30.85 -32.20
N PRO A 3 -47.21 29.74 -32.15
CA PRO A 3 -46.90 29.06 -30.90
C PRO A 3 -45.76 29.81 -30.16
N PRO A 4 -45.67 29.69 -28.81
CA PRO A 4 -44.66 30.38 -28.00
C PRO A 4 -43.28 29.71 -28.06
N PRO A 5 -42.21 30.42 -27.73
CA PRO A 5 -40.84 29.91 -27.77
C PRO A 5 -40.53 28.99 -26.58
N GLY A 6 -39.94 27.84 -26.89
CA GLY A 6 -39.52 26.87 -25.92
C GLY A 6 -38.33 27.34 -25.11
N SER A 7 -38.39 27.14 -23.81
CA SER A 7 -37.35 27.37 -22.80
C SER A 7 -36.18 26.41 -23.00
N ARG A 8 -34.97 26.97 -23.16
CA ARG A 8 -33.72 26.21 -23.13
C ARG A 8 -33.45 25.80 -21.67
N GLY A 9 -33.49 24.49 -21.43
CA GLY A 9 -33.04 23.93 -20.18
C GLY A 9 -31.51 23.91 -20.17
N ASP A 10 -30.94 24.60 -19.20
CA ASP A 10 -29.50 24.48 -18.85
C ASP A 10 -29.24 23.07 -18.32
N ALA A 11 -28.42 22.34 -19.04
CA ALA A 11 -27.84 21.09 -18.55
C ALA A 11 -26.66 21.42 -17.60
N PRO A 12 -26.58 20.81 -16.42
CA PRO A 12 -25.41 20.98 -15.56
C PRO A 12 -24.20 20.26 -16.20
N SER A 13 -23.25 21.04 -16.68
CA SER A 13 -21.91 20.58 -17.06
C SER A 13 -21.14 20.22 -15.81
N GLY A 14 -21.12 18.93 -15.44
CA GLY A 14 -20.38 18.37 -14.32
C GLY A 14 -19.73 17.07 -14.72
N ALA A 15 -18.95 17.06 -15.82
CA ALA A 15 -18.06 15.95 -16.12
C ALA A 15 -16.80 16.12 -15.29
N GLY A 16 -16.79 15.56 -14.08
CA GLY A 16 -15.55 15.26 -13.37
C GLY A 16 -14.76 14.25 -14.21
N GLY A 17 -13.67 14.71 -14.82
CA GLY A 17 -12.72 13.81 -15.49
C GLY A 17 -12.19 12.77 -14.51
N PRO A 18 -11.66 11.62 -15.03
CA PRO A 18 -11.04 10.62 -14.17
C PRO A 18 -9.92 11.28 -13.35
N PRO A 19 -9.73 10.86 -12.07
CA PRO A 19 -8.68 11.43 -11.22
C PRO A 19 -7.32 11.23 -11.89
N ASP A 20 -6.51 12.29 -11.86
CA ASP A 20 -5.14 12.30 -12.37
C ASP A 20 -4.34 11.18 -11.70
N PRO A 21 -3.87 10.15 -12.43
CA PRO A 21 -3.11 9.04 -11.85
C PRO A 21 -1.74 9.46 -11.31
N ALA A 22 -1.28 10.68 -11.60
CA ALA A 22 -0.02 11.24 -11.11
C ALA A 22 -0.19 12.05 -9.81
N ALA A 23 -1.42 12.32 -9.37
CA ALA A 23 -1.65 12.99 -8.11
C ALA A 23 -1.40 12.00 -6.98
N ALA A 24 -0.30 12.16 -6.25
CA ALA A 24 -0.10 11.48 -4.97
C ALA A 24 -1.35 11.72 -4.10
N PRO A 25 -1.98 10.66 -3.56
CA PRO A 25 -3.19 10.81 -2.78
C PRO A 25 -2.93 11.74 -1.60
N ARG A 26 -3.82 12.72 -1.40
CA ARG A 26 -3.75 13.67 -0.29
C ARG A 26 -3.77 12.88 1.02
N GLY A 27 -2.71 13.01 1.81
CA GLY A 27 -2.57 12.32 3.09
C GLY A 27 -1.38 11.37 3.19
N ALA A 28 -0.42 11.41 2.24
CA ALA A 28 0.87 10.79 2.48
C ALA A 28 1.53 11.50 3.68
N PRO A 29 1.96 10.77 4.73
CA PRO A 29 2.75 11.38 5.79
C PRO A 29 4.02 11.95 5.16
N ASP A 30 4.36 13.19 5.53
CA ASP A 30 5.59 13.86 5.10
C ASP A 30 6.79 12.99 5.52
N PRO A 31 7.61 12.47 4.59
CA PRO A 31 8.78 11.68 4.96
C PRO A 31 9.76 12.46 5.85
N ALA A 32 9.76 13.80 5.77
CA ALA A 32 10.54 14.64 6.67
C ALA A 32 9.92 14.75 8.08
N ALA A 33 8.61 14.51 8.23
CA ALA A 33 7.96 14.44 9.54
C ALA A 33 8.24 13.09 10.23
N ALA A 34 8.38 12.01 9.45
CA ALA A 34 8.74 10.68 9.95
C ALA A 34 10.13 10.63 10.63
N ALA A 35 11.07 11.44 10.17
CA ALA A 35 12.43 11.48 10.73
C ALA A 35 12.51 12.09 12.16
N ARG A 36 11.45 12.64 12.71
CA ARG A 36 11.47 13.36 13.99
C ARG A 36 11.12 12.52 15.23
N GLY A 37 10.82 11.23 15.07
CA GLY A 37 10.40 10.35 16.15
C GLY A 37 11.05 8.96 16.06
N ALA A 38 12.33 8.87 15.62
CA ALA A 38 13.03 7.60 15.50
C ALA A 38 13.15 6.88 16.84
N GLY A 39 12.11 6.10 17.17
CA GLY A 39 12.11 5.18 18.30
C GLY A 39 12.41 3.75 17.84
N ASP A 40 13.12 3.00 18.67
CA ASP A 40 13.29 1.57 18.43
C ASP A 40 11.92 0.88 18.40
N ILE A 41 11.69 0.04 17.40
CA ILE A 41 10.50 -0.81 17.36
C ILE A 41 10.78 -2.03 18.26
N PRO A 42 10.00 -2.26 19.33
CA PRO A 42 10.25 -3.39 20.24
C PRO A 42 10.31 -4.71 19.48
N GLY A 43 11.40 -5.48 19.69
CA GLY A 43 11.60 -6.80 19.05
C GLY A 43 12.17 -6.76 17.63
N ILE A 44 12.44 -5.58 17.08
CA ILE A 44 13.21 -5.44 15.83
C ILE A 44 14.61 -4.95 16.21
N PRO A 45 15.70 -5.70 15.87
CA PRO A 45 17.04 -5.30 16.23
C PRO A 45 17.38 -3.90 15.71
N ALA A 46 17.90 -3.03 16.57
CA ALA A 46 18.36 -1.69 16.17
C ALA A 46 19.50 -1.72 15.13
N THR A 47 20.22 -2.86 15.07
CA THR A 47 21.29 -3.11 14.10
C THR A 47 20.82 -3.42 12.69
N LEU A 48 19.53 -3.67 12.48
CA LEU A 48 18.99 -3.82 11.12
C LEU A 48 19.13 -2.50 10.37
N ALA A 49 19.96 -2.54 9.34
CA ALA A 49 20.22 -1.43 8.44
C ALA A 49 19.34 -1.53 7.19
N GLY A 50 19.21 -0.41 6.48
CA GLY A 50 18.45 -0.29 5.24
C GLY A 50 17.39 0.81 5.35
N GLU A 51 17.00 1.33 4.20
CA GLU A 51 16.04 2.44 4.13
C GLU A 51 14.71 2.08 4.76
N MET A 52 14.22 0.85 4.54
CA MET A 52 12.95 0.44 5.11
C MET A 52 13.01 0.30 6.63
N ALA A 53 14.13 -0.16 7.19
CA ALA A 53 14.32 -0.24 8.63
C ALA A 53 14.31 1.16 9.27
N GLU A 54 14.98 2.12 8.65
CA GLU A 54 15.02 3.53 9.09
C GLU A 54 13.65 4.19 8.94
N LEU A 55 13.00 4.00 7.79
CA LEU A 55 11.67 4.53 7.52
C LEU A 55 10.64 4.01 8.55
N MET A 56 10.66 2.72 8.86
CA MET A 56 9.74 2.13 9.82
C MET A 56 9.95 2.68 11.24
N ARG A 57 11.17 2.97 11.68
CA ARG A 57 11.43 3.55 13.00
C ARG A 57 10.87 4.96 13.14
N GLY A 58 10.84 5.73 12.04
CA GLY A 58 10.29 7.09 12.02
C GLY A 58 8.83 7.20 11.60
N TRP A 59 8.14 6.08 11.31
CA TRP A 59 6.81 6.10 10.72
C TRP A 59 5.72 6.44 11.73
N ALA A 60 4.72 7.20 11.31
CA ALA A 60 3.58 7.61 12.16
C ALA A 60 2.57 6.45 12.32
N TRP A 61 3.01 5.35 12.94
CA TRP A 61 2.22 4.12 13.07
C TRP A 61 0.88 4.29 13.75
N ALA A 62 0.78 5.21 14.71
CA ALA A 62 -0.47 5.49 15.40
C ALA A 62 -1.61 5.95 14.47
N GLU A 63 -1.27 6.49 13.30
CA GLU A 63 -2.20 6.96 12.27
C GLU A 63 -2.56 5.86 11.26
N THR A 64 -1.95 4.69 11.38
CA THR A 64 -2.21 3.54 10.51
C THR A 64 -3.19 2.55 11.14
N PRO A 65 -3.82 1.67 10.34
CA PRO A 65 -4.68 0.60 10.86
C PRO A 65 -3.98 -0.38 11.82
N VAL A 66 -2.63 -0.41 11.79
CA VAL A 66 -1.82 -1.31 12.64
C VAL A 66 -1.64 -0.75 14.04
N GLY A 67 -1.70 0.57 14.19
CA GLY A 67 -1.47 1.26 15.45
C GLY A 67 0.00 1.25 15.89
N PRO A 68 0.30 1.77 17.09
CA PRO A 68 1.65 2.01 17.57
C PRO A 68 2.42 0.70 17.80
N PRO A 69 3.75 0.67 17.52
CA PRO A 69 4.60 -0.53 17.58
C PRO A 69 4.63 -1.26 18.91
N GLU A 70 4.41 -0.54 20.01
CA GLU A 70 4.37 -1.11 21.37
C GLU A 70 3.23 -2.11 21.54
N ARG A 71 2.18 -2.00 20.72
CA ARG A 71 1.00 -2.87 20.73
C ARG A 71 1.08 -4.00 19.72
N TRP A 72 2.13 -4.05 18.90
CA TRP A 72 2.25 -5.09 17.90
C TRP A 72 2.49 -6.45 18.57
N PRO A 73 1.79 -7.50 18.12
CA PRO A 73 2.04 -8.85 18.61
C PRO A 73 3.46 -9.30 18.24
N GLU A 74 4.01 -10.18 19.06
CA GLU A 74 5.36 -10.72 18.84
C GLU A 74 5.53 -11.36 17.46
N MET A 75 4.49 -12.05 16.98
CA MET A 75 4.49 -12.64 15.64
C MET A 75 4.74 -11.61 14.54
N LEU A 76 4.09 -10.44 14.60
CA LEU A 76 4.34 -9.37 13.62
C LEU A 76 5.78 -8.88 13.70
N ARG A 77 6.27 -8.61 14.92
CA ARG A 77 7.63 -8.11 15.14
C ARG A 77 8.69 -9.09 14.65
N SER A 78 8.52 -10.39 14.94
CA SER A 78 9.42 -11.44 14.47
C SER A 78 9.39 -11.55 12.94
N SER A 79 8.20 -11.52 12.33
CA SER A 79 8.06 -11.56 10.86
C SER A 79 8.73 -10.35 10.20
N LEU A 80 8.58 -9.15 10.79
CA LEU A 80 9.24 -7.93 10.31
C LEU A 80 10.75 -8.01 10.44
N SER A 81 11.27 -8.56 11.53
CA SER A 81 12.71 -8.77 11.72
C SER A 81 13.30 -9.66 10.62
N ILE A 82 12.61 -10.75 10.26
CA ILE A 82 13.01 -11.63 9.15
C ILE A 82 12.90 -10.88 7.81
N CYS A 83 11.79 -10.20 7.57
CA CYS A 83 11.53 -9.45 6.34
C CYS A 83 12.64 -8.41 6.10
N LEU A 84 12.94 -7.58 7.08
CA LEU A 84 13.95 -6.52 6.98
C LEU A 84 15.38 -7.06 6.88
N GLY A 85 15.65 -8.23 7.48
CA GLY A 85 16.96 -8.87 7.46
C GLY A 85 17.27 -9.64 6.17
N THR A 86 16.32 -9.81 5.26
CA THR A 86 16.52 -10.58 4.03
C THR A 86 16.74 -9.69 2.80
N ARG A 87 17.49 -10.23 1.82
CA ARG A 87 17.74 -9.58 0.53
C ARG A 87 16.74 -9.98 -0.57
N PHE A 88 15.89 -10.98 -0.31
CA PHE A 88 14.82 -11.35 -1.21
C PHE A 88 13.63 -10.41 -1.03
N PRO A 89 12.90 -10.06 -2.12
CA PRO A 89 11.71 -9.25 -2.01
C PRO A 89 10.65 -9.96 -1.16
N ILE A 90 10.29 -9.32 -0.03
CA ILE A 90 9.25 -9.82 0.87
C ILE A 90 8.27 -8.69 1.16
N ALA A 91 6.98 -9.00 1.03
CA ALA A 91 5.88 -8.21 1.56
C ALA A 91 5.11 -9.00 2.62
N ILE A 92 4.71 -8.33 3.68
CA ILE A 92 3.85 -8.86 4.72
C ILE A 92 2.55 -8.07 4.69
N TYR A 93 1.43 -8.78 4.67
CA TYR A 93 0.10 -8.21 4.78
C TYR A 93 -0.50 -8.62 6.12
N TRP A 94 -0.78 -7.62 6.97
CA TRP A 94 -1.12 -7.86 8.36
C TRP A 94 -2.51 -7.38 8.76
N GLY A 95 -3.19 -8.20 9.56
CA GLY A 95 -4.47 -7.88 10.17
C GLY A 95 -5.64 -7.80 9.18
N PRO A 96 -6.84 -7.39 9.65
CA PRO A 96 -8.06 -7.39 8.83
C PRO A 96 -8.00 -6.45 7.62
N SER A 97 -7.24 -5.37 7.72
CA SER A 97 -7.01 -4.42 6.63
C SER A 97 -5.96 -4.90 5.63
N LEU A 98 -5.25 -6.02 5.91
CA LEU A 98 -4.09 -6.47 5.14
C LEU A 98 -3.06 -5.33 5.00
N ALA A 99 -2.71 -4.68 6.12
CA ALA A 99 -1.76 -3.59 6.14
C ALA A 99 -0.41 -4.04 5.59
N LEU A 100 0.12 -3.28 4.62
CA LEU A 100 1.32 -3.65 3.88
C LEU A 100 2.59 -3.25 4.61
N PHE A 101 3.49 -4.21 4.80
CA PHE A 101 4.89 -4.01 5.17
C PHE A 101 5.78 -4.66 4.12
N TYR A 102 6.97 -4.14 3.92
CA TYR A 102 7.89 -4.68 2.92
C TYR A 102 9.33 -4.30 3.24
N ASN A 103 10.27 -5.00 2.60
CA ASN A 103 11.70 -4.71 2.71
C ASN A 103 12.25 -3.90 1.53
N ASP A 104 13.53 -3.53 1.60
CA ASP A 104 14.20 -2.74 0.56
C ASP A 104 14.15 -3.42 -0.82
N ALA A 105 14.25 -4.75 -0.86
CA ALA A 105 14.20 -5.50 -2.11
C ALA A 105 12.80 -5.48 -2.80
N TRP A 106 11.72 -5.25 -2.02
CA TRP A 106 10.36 -5.13 -2.55
C TRP A 106 10.04 -3.73 -3.10
N ARG A 107 10.79 -2.69 -2.72
CA ARG A 107 10.53 -1.29 -3.11
C ARG A 107 10.33 -1.08 -4.62
N PRO A 108 11.15 -1.68 -5.51
CA PRO A 108 10.96 -1.52 -6.95
C PRO A 108 9.58 -2.00 -7.43
N ILE A 109 8.99 -2.97 -6.74
CA ILE A 109 7.65 -3.48 -7.08
C ILE A 109 6.56 -2.44 -6.80
N LEU A 110 6.72 -1.64 -5.74
CA LEU A 110 5.78 -0.55 -5.44
C LEU A 110 5.94 0.64 -6.40
N GLY A 111 7.15 0.90 -6.89
CA GLY A 111 7.43 2.08 -7.70
C GLY A 111 7.04 3.37 -6.98
N THR A 112 6.24 4.22 -7.62
CA THR A 112 5.79 5.52 -7.06
C THR A 112 4.87 5.41 -5.85
N LYS A 113 4.37 4.22 -5.51
CA LYS A 113 3.59 3.98 -4.30
C LYS A 113 4.47 3.88 -3.04
N HIS A 114 5.79 3.77 -3.19
CA HIS A 114 6.75 3.92 -2.10
C HIS A 114 6.99 5.42 -1.81
N PRO A 115 7.06 5.86 -0.55
CA PRO A 115 6.81 5.11 0.71
C PRO A 115 5.34 5.08 1.13
N TRP A 116 4.45 5.74 0.40
CA TRP A 116 3.04 5.94 0.74
C TRP A 116 2.29 4.64 1.10
N GLY A 117 2.61 3.53 0.43
CA GLY A 117 1.95 2.24 0.66
C GLY A 117 2.26 1.58 2.01
N LEU A 118 3.28 2.05 2.74
CA LEU A 118 3.67 1.46 4.01
C LEU A 118 2.58 1.63 5.08
N GLY A 119 2.17 0.52 5.68
CA GLY A 119 1.13 0.47 6.71
C GLY A 119 -0.31 0.64 6.19
N ARG A 120 -0.52 0.80 4.89
CA ARG A 120 -1.85 0.93 4.29
C ARG A 120 -2.44 -0.42 3.90
N GLY A 121 -3.77 -0.47 3.81
CA GLY A 121 -4.48 -1.68 3.42
C GLY A 121 -4.17 -2.10 1.98
N ALA A 122 -4.04 -3.41 1.75
CA ALA A 122 -3.71 -3.96 0.44
C ALA A 122 -4.64 -3.48 -0.69
N ARG A 123 -5.94 -3.39 -0.41
CA ARG A 123 -6.93 -2.92 -1.39
C ARG A 123 -6.73 -1.46 -1.79
N GLU A 124 -6.24 -0.64 -0.86
CA GLU A 124 -5.93 0.76 -1.11
C GLU A 124 -4.65 0.92 -1.95
N VAL A 125 -3.65 0.07 -1.66
CA VAL A 125 -2.35 0.09 -2.36
C VAL A 125 -2.46 -0.50 -3.77
N TRP A 126 -3.30 -1.52 -3.96
CA TRP A 126 -3.41 -2.30 -5.19
C TRP A 126 -4.82 -2.29 -5.80
N PRO A 127 -5.47 -1.12 -5.97
CA PRO A 127 -6.84 -1.08 -6.50
C PRO A 127 -6.92 -1.63 -7.93
N GLU A 128 -5.86 -1.42 -8.75
CA GLU A 128 -5.81 -1.83 -10.16
C GLU A 128 -5.76 -3.35 -10.35
N ILE A 129 -5.14 -4.08 -9.42
CA ILE A 129 -5.03 -5.55 -9.49
C ILE A 129 -5.87 -6.26 -8.43
N TRP A 130 -6.69 -5.53 -7.67
CA TRP A 130 -7.43 -6.10 -6.54
C TRP A 130 -8.36 -7.25 -6.96
N ASN A 131 -8.94 -7.18 -8.14
CA ASN A 131 -9.79 -8.25 -8.65
C ASN A 131 -9.04 -9.58 -8.85
N ALA A 132 -7.73 -9.51 -9.12
CA ALA A 132 -6.88 -10.69 -9.25
C ALA A 132 -6.37 -11.19 -7.90
N ILE A 133 -5.82 -10.30 -7.04
CA ILE A 133 -5.15 -10.72 -5.80
C ILE A 133 -6.09 -10.83 -4.59
N GLY A 134 -7.19 -10.08 -4.56
CA GLY A 134 -8.15 -10.09 -3.45
C GLY A 134 -8.71 -11.48 -3.13
N PRO A 135 -9.16 -12.27 -4.13
CA PRO A 135 -9.59 -13.65 -3.92
C PRO A 135 -8.50 -14.55 -3.32
N LEU A 136 -7.23 -14.36 -3.70
CA LEU A 136 -6.11 -15.13 -3.17
C LEU A 136 -5.91 -14.84 -1.68
N PHE A 137 -5.94 -13.56 -1.29
CA PHE A 137 -5.91 -13.19 0.13
C PHE A 137 -7.08 -13.78 0.91
N ALA A 138 -8.30 -13.70 0.36
CA ALA A 138 -9.49 -14.27 1.00
C ALA A 138 -9.36 -15.79 1.19
N GLN A 139 -8.83 -16.50 0.21
CA GLN A 139 -8.57 -17.94 0.30
C GLN A 139 -7.57 -18.25 1.42
N VAL A 140 -6.41 -17.59 1.45
CA VAL A 140 -5.39 -17.80 2.47
C VAL A 140 -5.94 -17.53 3.87
N VAL A 141 -6.65 -16.41 4.04
CA VAL A 141 -7.23 -16.02 5.34
C VAL A 141 -8.28 -17.02 5.81
N SER A 142 -9.12 -17.54 4.90
CA SER A 142 -10.20 -18.46 5.27
C SER A 142 -9.76 -19.90 5.48
N THR A 143 -8.73 -20.34 4.76
CA THR A 143 -8.31 -21.75 4.77
C THR A 143 -7.01 -22.01 5.52
N GLY A 144 -6.18 -20.99 5.73
CA GLY A 144 -4.81 -21.12 6.23
C GLY A 144 -3.84 -21.78 5.25
N VAL A 145 -4.27 -22.04 4.01
CA VAL A 145 -3.45 -22.67 2.97
C VAL A 145 -2.86 -21.62 2.06
N GLY A 146 -1.54 -21.64 1.90
CA GLY A 146 -0.84 -20.74 1.00
C GLY A 146 -1.25 -20.92 -0.47
N THR A 147 -1.22 -19.84 -1.24
CA THR A 147 -1.39 -19.88 -2.69
C THR A 147 -0.05 -19.73 -3.38
N TYR A 148 0.06 -20.30 -4.58
CA TYR A 148 1.22 -20.16 -5.43
C TYR A 148 0.75 -19.90 -6.87
N SER A 149 1.45 -19.03 -7.56
CA SER A 149 1.21 -18.75 -8.98
C SER A 149 2.54 -18.71 -9.71
N GLU A 150 2.58 -19.24 -10.91
CA GLU A 150 3.70 -19.08 -11.84
C GLU A 150 3.24 -18.18 -13.01
N ASP A 151 4.10 -17.25 -13.40
CA ASP A 151 3.87 -16.36 -14.55
C ASP A 151 2.52 -15.62 -14.51
N GLN A 152 2.03 -15.30 -13.31
CA GLN A 152 0.79 -14.54 -13.18
C GLN A 152 1.00 -13.12 -13.67
N LEU A 153 0.31 -12.76 -14.76
CA LEU A 153 0.29 -11.39 -15.27
C LEU A 153 -0.51 -10.49 -14.32
N LEU A 154 0.16 -9.48 -13.80
CA LEU A 154 -0.46 -8.42 -13.00
C LEU A 154 -0.15 -7.06 -13.65
N PRO A 155 -1.13 -6.38 -14.26
CA PRO A 155 -0.94 -5.04 -14.81
C PRO A 155 -0.89 -4.02 -13.67
N MET A 156 0.31 -3.70 -13.21
CA MET A 156 0.54 -2.82 -12.06
C MET A 156 0.77 -1.37 -12.51
N HIS A 157 0.10 -0.44 -11.84
CA HIS A 157 0.33 0.98 -12.08
C HIS A 157 1.48 1.48 -11.20
N ARG A 158 2.64 1.70 -11.85
CA ARG A 158 3.85 2.24 -11.19
C ARG A 158 4.62 3.11 -12.18
N HIS A 159 5.41 4.04 -11.66
CA HIS A 159 6.18 5.00 -12.46
C HIS A 159 5.35 5.89 -13.42
N GLY A 160 4.02 6.06 -13.13
CA GLY A 160 3.14 6.91 -13.92
C GLY A 160 2.48 6.21 -15.14
N PHE A 161 2.71 4.92 -15.34
CA PHE A 161 2.09 4.11 -16.39
C PHE A 161 1.80 2.68 -15.88
N THR A 162 1.00 1.93 -16.65
CA THR A 162 0.71 0.53 -16.33
C THR A 162 1.76 -0.36 -16.97
N GLU A 163 2.44 -1.14 -16.14
CA GLU A 163 3.42 -2.15 -16.55
C GLU A 163 2.84 -3.55 -16.45
N GLU A 164 3.11 -4.39 -17.42
CA GLU A 164 2.84 -5.82 -17.35
C GLU A 164 3.93 -6.48 -16.51
N CYS A 165 3.57 -6.96 -15.33
CA CYS A 165 4.47 -7.64 -14.41
C CYS A 165 4.06 -9.10 -14.28
N TYR A 166 5.05 -9.99 -14.31
CA TYR A 166 4.85 -11.43 -14.15
C TYR A 166 5.44 -11.86 -12.81
N PHE A 167 4.68 -12.65 -12.03
CA PHE A 167 5.04 -13.13 -10.70
C PHE A 167 4.84 -14.64 -10.60
#